data_4b66ce707e93077b0295397665177b63
#
_entry.id   4b66ce707e93077b0295397665177b63
#
_cell.length_a   1.000
_cell.length_b   1.000
_cell.length_c   1.000
_cell.angle_alpha   90.00
_cell.angle_beta   90.00
_cell.angle_gamma   90.00
#
_symmetry.space_group_name_H-M   'P 1'
#
loop_
_entity.id
_entity.type
_entity.pdbx_description
1 polymer ?
#
loop_
_entity_poly.entity_id
_entity_poly.type
_entity_poly.pdbx_seq_one_letter_code
_entity_poly.pdbx_strand_id
1 'polypeptide(L)'
;MGYTLISEEMKNPSLKKLVEQIGYTEGLPVVVNPGILDPKEFLDTVLNVRIPNPFMPDTPQRIATDTSQKLPIRFGETIKAYKESSRLSLEDLHIIPLVFAGWLRYLMAVDDQGMPFEPSSDPLLETARSFVASYRLGSIPEDLSGLDPLLADSKIWGVDLIETGLADLVKDYFRQLGAGTG
;
A
#
# COMPACT_ATOMS: atom_id res chain seq x y z
N MET A 1 -14.54 1.85 2.50
CA MET A 1 -14.51 2.83 3.60
C MET A 1 -15.32 4.05 3.17
N GLY A 2 -16.23 4.55 4.01
CA GLY A 2 -17.18 5.61 3.65
C GLY A 2 -16.65 7.04 3.76
N TYR A 3 -15.32 7.23 3.78
CA TYR A 3 -14.75 8.57 3.86
C TYR A 3 -14.80 9.27 2.51
N THR A 4 -15.19 10.54 2.53
CA THR A 4 -15.25 11.40 1.35
C THR A 4 -13.98 12.22 1.17
N LEU A 5 -13.26 12.52 2.25
CA LEU A 5 -12.03 13.29 2.25
C LEU A 5 -10.90 12.56 3.00
N ILE A 6 -9.67 12.74 2.54
CA ILE A 6 -8.47 12.20 3.20
C ILE A 6 -8.31 12.79 4.61
N SER A 7 -8.67 14.07 4.81
CA SER A 7 -8.64 14.69 6.13
C SER A 7 -9.58 14.04 7.14
N GLU A 8 -10.65 13.37 6.68
CA GLU A 8 -11.54 12.58 7.53
C GLU A 8 -10.95 11.20 7.84
N GLU A 9 -10.32 10.56 6.87
CA GLU A 9 -9.58 9.30 7.10
C GLU A 9 -8.53 9.46 8.19
N MET A 10 -7.82 10.60 8.21
CA MET A 10 -6.78 10.88 9.20
C MET A 10 -7.32 11.11 10.63
N LYS A 11 -8.64 11.19 10.82
CA LYS A 11 -9.26 11.14 12.15
C LYS A 11 -9.40 9.71 12.68
N ASN A 12 -9.32 8.70 11.80
CA ASN A 12 -9.29 7.31 12.21
C ASN A 12 -7.90 6.96 12.79
N PRO A 13 -7.80 6.54 14.06
CA PRO A 13 -6.50 6.29 14.69
C PRO A 13 -5.67 5.21 14.01
N SER A 14 -6.32 4.16 13.48
CA SER A 14 -5.63 3.06 12.81
C SER A 14 -5.05 3.48 11.46
N LEU A 15 -5.83 4.23 10.65
CA LEU A 15 -5.36 4.74 9.38
C LEU A 15 -4.27 5.79 9.56
N LYS A 16 -4.43 6.70 10.53
CA LYS A 16 -3.40 7.66 10.89
C LYS A 16 -2.10 6.96 11.26
N LYS A 17 -2.16 5.97 12.15
CA LYS A 17 -0.99 5.19 12.56
C LYS A 17 -0.33 4.47 11.39
N LEU A 18 -1.11 3.90 10.46
CA LEU A 18 -0.57 3.26 9.25
C LEU A 18 0.25 4.24 8.42
N VAL A 19 -0.29 5.43 8.15
CA VAL A 19 0.38 6.47 7.36
C VAL A 19 1.63 6.99 8.07
N GLU A 20 1.57 7.20 9.38
CA GLU A 20 2.73 7.58 10.20
C GLU A 20 3.84 6.52 10.15
N GLN A 21 3.51 5.24 10.27
CA GLN A 21 4.49 4.15 10.22
C GLN A 21 5.14 4.02 8.83
N ILE A 22 4.37 4.16 7.75
CA ILE A 22 4.94 4.20 6.40
C ILE A 22 6.00 5.31 6.31
N GLY A 23 5.67 6.51 6.78
CA GLY A 23 6.56 7.67 6.68
C GLY A 23 7.77 7.57 7.60
N TYR A 24 7.54 7.43 8.91
CA TYR A 24 8.61 7.51 9.91
C TYR A 24 9.45 6.24 10.03
N THR A 25 8.82 5.07 9.90
CA THR A 25 9.50 3.80 10.21
C THR A 25 10.16 3.21 8.99
N GLU A 26 9.52 3.24 7.82
CA GLU A 26 10.03 2.58 6.63
C GLU A 26 10.57 3.55 5.58
N GLY A 27 9.94 4.72 5.40
CA GLY A 27 10.36 5.71 4.41
C GLY A 27 11.54 6.56 4.86
N LEU A 28 11.43 7.20 6.02
CA LEU A 28 12.43 8.16 6.50
C LEU A 28 13.86 7.60 6.61
N PRO A 29 14.09 6.32 7.02
CA PRO A 29 15.44 5.77 7.12
C PRO A 29 16.25 5.75 5.82
N VAL A 30 15.60 5.78 4.67
CA VAL A 30 16.25 5.76 3.34
C VAL A 30 16.25 7.11 2.64
N VAL A 31 15.63 8.13 3.23
CA VAL A 31 15.62 9.47 2.63
C VAL A 31 16.98 10.13 2.79
N VAL A 32 17.55 10.56 1.68
CA VAL A 32 18.77 11.37 1.67
C VAL A 32 18.41 12.81 2.03
N ASN A 33 19.05 13.35 3.06
CA ASN A 33 18.84 14.76 3.45
C ASN A 33 19.43 15.68 2.35
N PRO A 34 18.60 16.50 1.66
CA PRO A 34 19.08 17.38 0.60
C PRO A 34 19.81 18.63 1.13
N GLY A 35 19.84 18.83 2.46
CA GLY A 35 20.49 19.98 3.11
C GLY A 35 19.70 21.30 3.07
N ILE A 36 18.54 21.31 2.41
CA ILE A 36 17.69 22.51 2.30
C ILE A 36 16.56 22.47 3.32
N LEU A 37 15.99 21.29 3.55
CA LEU A 37 14.89 21.02 4.45
C LEU A 37 15.13 19.70 5.13
N ASP A 38 15.00 19.66 6.45
CA ASP A 38 15.10 18.41 7.20
C ASP A 38 13.94 17.46 6.80
N PRO A 39 14.25 16.21 6.36
CA PRO A 39 13.22 15.29 5.92
C PRO A 39 12.19 14.96 6.98
N LYS A 40 12.59 14.91 8.26
CA LYS A 40 11.66 14.64 9.35
C LYS A 40 10.72 15.81 9.58
N GLU A 41 11.22 17.04 9.60
CA GLU A 41 10.38 18.25 9.73
C GLU A 41 9.40 18.38 8.55
N PHE A 42 9.84 18.04 7.35
CA PHE A 42 8.97 18.01 6.19
C PHE A 42 7.85 16.98 6.37
N LEU A 43 8.19 15.76 6.79
CA LEU A 43 7.23 14.70 7.03
C LEU A 43 6.25 15.08 8.15
N ASP A 44 6.74 15.66 9.25
CA ASP A 44 5.91 16.17 10.34
C ASP A 44 4.87 17.18 9.83
N THR A 45 5.30 18.10 8.96
CA THR A 45 4.41 19.10 8.35
C THR A 45 3.37 18.43 7.44
N VAL A 46 3.77 17.45 6.63
CA VAL A 46 2.84 16.72 5.73
C VAL A 46 1.79 15.98 6.55
N LEU A 47 2.20 15.21 7.55
CA LEU A 47 1.31 14.31 8.28
C LEU A 47 0.39 15.04 9.27
N ASN A 48 0.88 16.12 9.90
CA ASN A 48 0.15 16.78 10.98
C ASN A 48 -0.54 18.10 10.55
N VAL A 49 -0.16 18.67 9.41
CA VAL A 49 -0.71 19.95 8.95
C VAL A 49 -1.40 19.81 7.59
N ARG A 50 -0.71 19.22 6.59
CA ARG A 50 -1.22 19.23 5.21
C ARG A 50 -2.32 18.19 4.98
N ILE A 51 -2.07 16.93 5.31
CA ILE A 51 -3.04 15.85 5.09
C ILE A 51 -4.31 16.00 5.92
N PRO A 52 -4.25 16.39 7.23
CA PRO A 52 -5.45 16.60 8.03
C PRO A 52 -6.23 17.87 7.70
N ASN A 53 -5.71 18.72 6.83
CA ASN A 53 -6.33 20.03 6.54
C ASN A 53 -7.61 19.85 5.70
N PRO A 54 -8.80 20.18 6.24
CA PRO A 54 -10.06 20.03 5.51
C PRO A 54 -10.21 21.01 4.34
N PHE A 55 -9.38 22.05 4.28
CA PHE A 55 -9.35 23.01 3.17
C PHE A 55 -8.46 22.54 2.00
N MET A 56 -7.82 21.38 2.13
CA MET A 56 -7.17 20.67 1.03
C MET A 56 -8.06 19.50 0.61
N PRO A 57 -9.06 19.72 -0.27
CA PRO A 57 -10.07 18.72 -0.58
C PRO A 57 -9.47 17.64 -1.49
N ASP A 58 -8.95 16.60 -0.90
CA ASP A 58 -8.49 15.42 -1.60
C ASP A 58 -9.33 14.21 -1.22
N THR A 59 -9.61 13.35 -2.20
CA THR A 59 -10.46 12.17 -2.01
C THR A 59 -9.66 10.88 -2.12
N PRO A 60 -10.03 9.84 -1.36
CA PRO A 60 -9.44 8.51 -1.50
C PRO A 60 -9.48 7.99 -2.93
N GLN A 61 -10.58 8.23 -3.66
CA GLN A 61 -10.77 7.80 -5.05
C GLN A 61 -9.76 8.45 -5.99
N ARG A 62 -9.50 9.76 -5.83
CA ARG A 62 -8.49 10.45 -6.64
C ARG A 62 -7.09 9.93 -6.34
N ILE A 63 -6.79 9.66 -5.08
CA ILE A 63 -5.47 9.11 -4.69
C ILE A 63 -5.31 7.68 -5.22
N ALA A 64 -6.36 6.89 -5.24
CA ALA A 64 -6.35 5.53 -5.75
C ALA A 64 -6.27 5.43 -7.29
N THR A 65 -6.44 6.53 -8.02
CA THR A 65 -6.24 6.56 -9.48
C THR A 65 -4.77 6.24 -9.82
N ASP A 66 -4.54 5.44 -10.85
CA ASP A 66 -3.22 5.06 -11.34
C ASP A 66 -2.29 4.45 -10.27
N THR A 67 -2.84 3.65 -9.35
CA THR A 67 -2.07 3.04 -8.26
C THR A 67 -0.92 2.19 -8.80
N SER A 68 -1.15 1.39 -9.86
CA SER A 68 -0.11 0.56 -10.48
C SER A 68 1.10 1.36 -10.99
N GLN A 69 0.92 2.64 -11.30
CA GLN A 69 1.98 3.55 -11.73
C GLN A 69 2.67 4.24 -10.54
N LYS A 70 2.00 4.32 -9.40
CA LYS A 70 2.50 4.98 -8.19
C LYS A 70 3.30 4.05 -7.29
N LEU A 71 2.87 2.79 -7.17
CA LEU A 71 3.52 1.82 -6.28
C LEU A 71 5.01 1.65 -6.55
N PRO A 72 5.47 1.44 -7.83
CA PRO A 72 6.88 1.25 -8.09
C PRO A 72 7.73 2.47 -7.72
N ILE A 73 7.23 3.67 -7.98
CA ILE A 73 7.95 4.91 -7.72
C ILE A 73 7.98 5.24 -6.22
N ARG A 74 6.88 5.01 -5.50
CA ARG A 74 6.74 5.41 -4.09
C ARG A 74 7.31 4.39 -3.13
N PHE A 75 7.10 3.11 -3.38
CA PHE A 75 7.48 2.04 -2.48
C PHE A 75 8.59 1.15 -3.05
N GLY A 76 8.60 0.92 -4.37
CA GLY A 76 9.65 0.13 -5.01
C GLY A 76 11.04 0.75 -4.82
N GLU A 77 11.18 2.07 -4.91
CA GLU A 77 12.44 2.76 -4.64
C GLU A 77 12.87 2.64 -3.16
N THR A 78 11.92 2.66 -2.22
CA THR A 78 12.22 2.39 -0.81
C THR A 78 12.74 0.97 -0.62
N ILE A 79 12.10 -0.04 -1.22
CA ILE A 79 12.54 -1.44 -1.13
C ILE A 79 13.94 -1.62 -1.72
N LYS A 80 14.24 -1.00 -2.87
CA LYS A 80 15.58 -1.01 -3.46
C LYS A 80 16.62 -0.42 -2.51
N ALA A 81 16.30 0.71 -1.88
CA ALA A 81 17.20 1.35 -0.92
C ALA A 81 17.46 0.46 0.31
N TYR A 82 16.47 -0.28 0.80
CA TYR A 82 16.66 -1.30 1.84
C TYR A 82 17.57 -2.44 1.36
N LYS A 83 17.33 -2.96 0.15
CA LYS A 83 18.13 -4.04 -0.46
C LYS A 83 19.63 -3.65 -0.60
N GLU A 84 19.90 -2.39 -0.93
CA GLU A 84 21.25 -1.87 -1.13
C GLU A 84 21.93 -1.41 0.18
N SER A 85 21.18 -1.26 1.26
CA SER A 85 21.69 -0.76 2.52
C SER A 85 22.55 -1.78 3.25
N SER A 86 23.64 -1.32 3.84
CA SER A 86 24.45 -2.12 4.77
C SER A 86 23.91 -2.12 6.22
N ARG A 87 22.88 -1.33 6.50
CA ARG A 87 22.34 -1.10 7.86
C ARG A 87 20.87 -1.50 8.02
N LEU A 88 20.13 -1.58 6.93
CA LEU A 88 18.70 -1.91 6.90
C LEU A 88 18.53 -3.27 6.24
N SER A 89 17.49 -4.00 6.64
CA SER A 89 17.14 -5.29 6.07
C SER A 89 15.75 -5.25 5.44
N LEU A 90 15.54 -6.01 4.38
CA LEU A 90 14.20 -6.21 3.82
C LEU A 90 13.23 -6.84 4.84
N GLU A 91 13.76 -7.59 5.80
CA GLU A 91 12.98 -8.18 6.89
C GLU A 91 12.38 -7.13 7.85
N ASP A 92 12.91 -5.90 7.85
CA ASP A 92 12.37 -4.78 8.65
C ASP A 92 11.11 -4.17 8.01
N LEU A 93 10.82 -4.50 6.74
CA LEU A 93 9.66 -3.97 6.02
C LEU A 93 8.41 -4.78 6.35
N HIS A 94 7.47 -4.16 7.04
CA HIS A 94 6.18 -4.74 7.41
C HIS A 94 5.00 -3.94 6.87
N ILE A 95 5.12 -2.62 6.80
CA ILE A 95 4.02 -1.74 6.44
C ILE A 95 3.86 -1.61 4.93
N ILE A 96 4.96 -1.51 4.19
CA ILE A 96 4.91 -1.51 2.72
C ILE A 96 4.28 -2.82 2.19
N PRO A 97 4.67 -4.02 2.65
CA PRO A 97 3.96 -5.25 2.29
C PRO A 97 2.46 -5.25 2.66
N LEU A 98 2.08 -4.66 3.80
CA LEU A 98 0.67 -4.49 4.17
C LEU A 98 -0.07 -3.56 3.20
N VAL A 99 0.55 -2.48 2.75
CA VAL A 99 -0.04 -1.59 1.72
C VAL A 99 -0.24 -2.34 0.41
N PHE A 100 0.71 -3.16 0.00
CA PHE A 100 0.58 -3.98 -1.21
C PHE A 100 -0.58 -4.99 -1.09
N ALA A 101 -0.69 -5.65 0.05
CA ALA A 101 -1.82 -6.53 0.36
C ALA A 101 -3.15 -5.75 0.37
N GLY A 102 -3.15 -4.52 0.88
CA GLY A 102 -4.30 -3.62 0.83
C GLY A 102 -4.74 -3.31 -0.59
N TRP A 103 -3.79 -3.10 -1.52
CA TRP A 103 -4.14 -2.92 -2.93
C TRP A 103 -4.71 -4.20 -3.56
N LEU A 104 -4.16 -5.38 -3.28
CA LEU A 104 -4.75 -6.65 -3.71
C LEU A 104 -6.19 -6.80 -3.18
N ARG A 105 -6.43 -6.45 -1.91
CA ARG A 105 -7.76 -6.46 -1.31
C ARG A 105 -8.71 -5.46 -1.99
N TYR A 106 -8.22 -4.27 -2.33
CA TYR A 106 -8.98 -3.27 -3.08
C TYR A 106 -9.37 -3.76 -4.48
N LEU A 107 -8.48 -4.48 -5.17
CA LEU A 107 -8.74 -5.05 -6.50
C LEU A 107 -9.87 -6.08 -6.50
N MET A 108 -10.24 -6.67 -5.36
CA MET A 108 -11.42 -7.54 -5.26
C MET A 108 -12.73 -6.77 -5.52
N ALA A 109 -12.72 -5.43 -5.44
CA ALA A 109 -13.83 -4.52 -5.74
C ALA A 109 -15.09 -4.80 -4.91
N VAL A 110 -14.92 -5.26 -3.69
CA VAL A 110 -15.98 -5.41 -2.69
C VAL A 110 -15.56 -4.78 -1.37
N ASP A 111 -16.50 -4.13 -0.68
CA ASP A 111 -16.25 -3.58 0.65
C ASP A 111 -16.23 -4.68 1.74
N ASP A 112 -16.12 -4.28 3.01
CA ASP A 112 -16.07 -5.23 4.12
C ASP A 112 -17.41 -5.92 4.41
N GLN A 113 -18.50 -5.43 3.86
CA GLN A 113 -19.84 -6.03 3.87
C GLN A 113 -20.07 -6.92 2.63
N GLY A 114 -19.09 -7.03 1.73
CA GLY A 114 -19.21 -7.78 0.48
C GLY A 114 -19.98 -7.04 -0.62
N MET A 115 -20.29 -5.75 -0.42
CA MET A 115 -20.97 -4.94 -1.43
C MET A 115 -19.99 -4.50 -2.51
N PRO A 116 -20.36 -4.63 -3.80
CA PRO A 116 -19.46 -4.23 -4.88
C PRO A 116 -19.29 -2.72 -4.94
N PHE A 117 -18.09 -2.28 -5.32
CA PHE A 117 -17.81 -0.90 -5.66
C PHE A 117 -16.99 -0.82 -6.97
N GLU A 118 -17.00 0.35 -7.60
CA GLU A 118 -16.20 0.60 -8.79
C GLU A 118 -14.80 1.09 -8.39
N PRO A 119 -13.73 0.33 -8.69
CA PRO A 119 -12.37 0.80 -8.45
C PRO A 119 -12.02 2.02 -9.30
N SER A 120 -11.15 2.88 -8.78
CA SER A 120 -10.62 4.02 -9.52
C SER A 120 -9.86 3.56 -10.76
N SER A 121 -9.83 4.41 -11.81
CA SER A 121 -9.17 4.09 -13.06
C SER A 121 -7.68 3.83 -12.87
N ASP A 122 -7.19 2.80 -13.57
CA ASP A 122 -5.79 2.39 -13.53
C ASP A 122 -5.45 1.66 -14.85
N PRO A 123 -4.32 1.95 -15.51
CA PRO A 123 -3.96 1.30 -16.77
C PRO A 123 -3.85 -0.22 -16.70
N LEU A 124 -3.52 -0.76 -15.52
CA LEU A 124 -3.37 -2.20 -15.30
C LEU A 124 -4.52 -2.81 -14.48
N LEU A 125 -5.62 -2.06 -14.28
CA LEU A 125 -6.74 -2.48 -13.42
C LEU A 125 -7.26 -3.87 -13.79
N GLU A 126 -7.65 -4.07 -15.04
CA GLU A 126 -8.23 -5.35 -15.51
C GLU A 126 -7.22 -6.50 -15.42
N THR A 127 -5.98 -6.25 -15.79
CA THR A 127 -4.92 -7.25 -15.67
C THR A 127 -4.69 -7.65 -14.22
N ALA A 128 -4.51 -6.68 -13.33
CA ALA A 128 -4.27 -6.96 -11.91
C ALA A 128 -5.48 -7.61 -11.23
N ARG A 129 -6.71 -7.18 -11.55
CA ARG A 129 -7.94 -7.77 -11.04
C ARG A 129 -8.11 -9.23 -11.44
N SER A 130 -7.64 -9.62 -12.62
CA SER A 130 -7.75 -11.02 -13.07
C SER A 130 -7.08 -12.01 -12.10
N PHE A 131 -6.02 -11.60 -11.40
CA PHE A 131 -5.32 -12.42 -10.42
C PHE A 131 -6.08 -12.61 -9.10
N VAL A 132 -6.96 -11.68 -8.76
CA VAL A 132 -7.77 -11.75 -7.52
C VAL A 132 -9.22 -12.16 -7.77
N ALA A 133 -9.63 -12.33 -9.02
CA ALA A 133 -11.02 -12.56 -9.41
C ALA A 133 -11.66 -13.84 -8.83
N SER A 134 -10.83 -14.85 -8.52
CA SER A 134 -11.28 -16.10 -7.94
C SER A 134 -11.47 -16.04 -6.43
N TYR A 135 -10.87 -15.08 -5.76
CA TYR A 135 -10.92 -14.97 -4.30
C TYR A 135 -12.23 -14.33 -3.82
N ARG A 136 -12.66 -14.72 -2.64
CA ARG A 136 -13.90 -14.24 -2.02
C ARG A 136 -13.62 -13.79 -0.58
N LEU A 137 -14.24 -12.69 -0.18
CA LEU A 137 -14.20 -12.21 1.20
C LEU A 137 -14.69 -13.31 2.16
N GLY A 138 -13.99 -13.52 3.24
CA GLY A 138 -14.28 -14.57 4.22
C GLY A 138 -13.83 -15.99 3.80
N SER A 139 -13.25 -16.15 2.59
CA SER A 139 -12.88 -17.47 2.05
C SER A 139 -11.62 -17.39 1.19
N ILE A 140 -10.59 -16.70 1.66
CA ILE A 140 -9.28 -16.66 1.00
C ILE A 140 -8.55 -17.98 1.31
N PRO A 141 -8.11 -18.73 0.29
CA PRO A 141 -7.42 -20.01 0.50
C PRO A 141 -6.02 -19.81 1.11
N GLU A 142 -5.46 -20.88 1.66
CA GLU A 142 -4.06 -20.90 2.11
C GLU A 142 -3.07 -20.79 0.96
N ASP A 143 -3.34 -21.54 -0.12
CA ASP A 143 -2.53 -21.47 -1.34
C ASP A 143 -2.89 -20.23 -2.15
N LEU A 144 -1.95 -19.30 -2.22
CA LEU A 144 -2.01 -18.06 -2.99
C LEU A 144 -0.95 -18.03 -4.11
N SER A 145 -0.47 -19.18 -4.56
CA SER A 145 0.51 -19.27 -5.67
C SER A 145 -0.02 -18.65 -6.96
N GLY A 146 -1.34 -18.59 -7.14
CA GLY A 146 -1.96 -17.87 -8.25
C GLY A 146 -1.63 -16.38 -8.32
N LEU A 147 -1.16 -15.78 -7.22
CA LEU A 147 -0.70 -14.39 -7.19
C LEU A 147 0.78 -14.23 -7.61
N ASP A 148 1.56 -15.31 -7.68
CA ASP A 148 3.00 -15.24 -7.93
C ASP A 148 3.38 -14.48 -9.21
N PRO A 149 2.70 -14.67 -10.35
CA PRO A 149 3.04 -13.92 -11.55
C PRO A 149 2.81 -12.40 -11.40
N LEU A 150 1.79 -12.00 -10.63
CA LEU A 150 1.55 -10.59 -10.31
C LEU A 150 2.60 -10.06 -9.34
N LEU A 151 2.94 -10.82 -8.29
CA LEU A 151 3.91 -10.42 -7.26
C LEU A 151 5.35 -10.36 -7.80
N ALA A 152 5.67 -11.12 -8.84
CA ALA A 152 6.96 -11.05 -9.54
C ALA A 152 7.06 -9.88 -10.53
N ASP A 153 5.95 -9.21 -10.88
CA ASP A 153 5.96 -8.15 -11.88
C ASP A 153 6.57 -6.85 -11.33
N SER A 154 7.85 -6.65 -11.58
CA SER A 154 8.60 -5.47 -11.17
C SER A 154 8.09 -4.15 -11.77
N LYS A 155 7.28 -4.19 -12.82
CA LYS A 155 6.66 -2.97 -13.37
C LYS A 155 5.60 -2.40 -12.42
N ILE A 156 4.94 -3.26 -11.65
CA ILE A 156 3.88 -2.88 -10.71
C ILE A 156 4.47 -2.52 -9.34
N TRP A 157 5.45 -3.28 -8.87
CA TRP A 157 5.99 -3.12 -7.51
C TRP A 157 7.32 -2.36 -7.45
N GLY A 158 7.98 -2.17 -8.62
CA GLY A 158 9.33 -1.61 -8.71
C GLY A 158 10.44 -2.64 -8.49
N VAL A 159 10.11 -3.78 -7.92
CA VAL A 159 10.97 -4.94 -7.66
C VAL A 159 10.18 -6.22 -7.87
N ASP A 160 10.86 -7.35 -8.05
CA ASP A 160 10.25 -8.68 -7.96
C ASP A 160 10.09 -9.05 -6.48
N LEU A 161 8.84 -9.12 -6.00
CA LEU A 161 8.55 -9.42 -4.60
C LEU A 161 8.83 -10.87 -4.23
N ILE A 162 8.85 -11.79 -5.20
CA ILE A 162 9.26 -13.18 -4.96
C ILE A 162 10.78 -13.22 -4.71
N GLU A 163 11.56 -12.59 -5.58
CA GLU A 163 13.02 -12.51 -5.45
C GLU A 163 13.45 -11.83 -4.14
N THR A 164 12.74 -10.78 -3.72
CA THR A 164 13.05 -10.06 -2.47
C THR A 164 12.62 -10.79 -1.21
N GLY A 165 11.81 -11.86 -1.32
CA GLY A 165 11.25 -12.58 -0.17
C GLY A 165 10.06 -11.88 0.49
N LEU A 166 9.57 -10.75 -0.04
CA LEU A 166 8.45 -10.00 0.54
C LEU A 166 7.07 -10.57 0.14
N ALA A 167 7.02 -11.41 -0.89
CA ALA A 167 5.77 -11.95 -1.43
C ALA A 167 4.98 -12.75 -0.39
N ASP A 168 5.63 -13.56 0.43
CA ASP A 168 4.95 -14.38 1.43
C ASP A 168 4.26 -13.52 2.49
N LEU A 169 4.90 -12.43 2.92
CA LEU A 169 4.31 -11.48 3.85
C LEU A 169 3.12 -10.74 3.23
N VAL A 170 3.22 -10.35 1.95
CA VAL A 170 2.09 -9.75 1.20
C VAL A 170 0.92 -10.71 1.13
N LYS A 171 1.16 -11.98 0.81
CA LYS A 171 0.12 -13.03 0.76
C LYS A 171 -0.53 -13.25 2.13
N ASP A 172 0.27 -13.29 3.19
CA ASP A 172 -0.24 -13.46 4.55
C ASP A 172 -1.15 -12.28 4.95
N TYR A 173 -0.73 -11.06 4.71
CA TYR A 173 -1.57 -9.87 4.94
C TYR A 173 -2.81 -9.86 4.05
N PHE A 174 -2.70 -10.26 2.79
CA PHE A 174 -3.87 -10.35 1.91
C PHE A 174 -4.90 -11.34 2.47
N ARG A 175 -4.44 -12.50 2.98
CA ARG A 175 -5.31 -13.49 3.63
C ARG A 175 -5.99 -12.90 4.85
N GLN A 176 -5.25 -12.20 5.72
CA GLN A 176 -5.79 -11.54 6.91
C GLN A 176 -6.82 -10.46 6.55
N LEU A 177 -6.52 -9.60 5.59
CA LEU A 177 -7.42 -8.54 5.11
C LEU A 177 -8.66 -9.11 4.41
N GLY A 178 -8.56 -10.28 3.80
CA GLY A 178 -9.64 -10.98 3.14
C GLY A 178 -10.46 -11.90 4.04
N ALA A 179 -10.07 -12.09 5.31
CA ALA A 179 -10.79 -12.97 6.23
C ALA A 179 -12.21 -12.50 6.55
N GLY A 180 -12.51 -11.22 6.31
CA GLY A 180 -13.77 -10.60 6.69
C GLY A 180 -13.81 -10.25 8.18
N THR A 181 -14.70 -9.34 8.53
CA THR A 181 -15.05 -9.09 9.94
C THR A 181 -16.05 -10.15 10.36
N GLY A 182 -15.53 -11.21 11.00
CA GLY A 182 -16.39 -12.16 11.71
C GLY A 182 -17.01 -11.53 12.93
#